data_1eb0fd92cc014976dfece839dd014e43
#
_entry.id   1eb0fd92cc014976dfece839dd014e43
#
_cell.length_a   1.000
_cell.length_b   1.000
_cell.length_c   1.000
_cell.angle_alpha   90.00
_cell.angle_beta   90.00
_cell.angle_gamma   90.00
#
_symmetry.space_group_name_H-M   'P 1'
#
loop_
_entity.id
_entity.type
_entity.pdbx_description
1 polymer ?
#
loop_
_entity_poly.entity_id
_entity_poly.type
_entity_poly.pdbx_seq_one_letter_code
_entity_poly.pdbx_strand_id
1 'polypeptide(L)'
;MTDSPFASPLPGAHERDPSALVARLAAPDASVRRVALFELADLEDPERVPAFVAALRTDPSADVRGEAARILGAWEQPGVVEALCGALLDPDDDVRAAAAQSLSELKDPASGSVLCRWADRPEPFVRRAVLRGLRELRDPGAFAPALHGLDAESPAVRAEAVTVLGWLKDPRALSPLARIATADPDADVRRAAVGSIGFAAADDATVGDALLAALRDRAWQVREEAATTLGKLRVTLAREPLVAALDDDYWQVRLRAARALGQLRDAAAAPAVVALLSHAISNLRKEAALALGELRDPATLPALHEVLEDRDPEVRKAVRIAIRQIGDAPR
;
A
#
# COMPACT_ATOMS: atom_id res chain seq x y z
N MET A 1 12.34 8.96 68.06
CA MET A 1 13.69 8.64 67.65
C MET A 1 13.72 7.22 67.16
N THR A 2 13.61 7.05 65.81
CA THR A 2 14.05 5.87 65.08
C THR A 2 14.39 6.35 63.68
N ASP A 3 15.68 6.58 63.47
CA ASP A 3 16.29 6.86 62.17
C ASP A 3 16.04 5.68 61.24
N SER A 4 15.52 5.94 60.05
CA SER A 4 15.44 4.99 58.93
C SER A 4 16.68 5.20 58.05
N PRO A 5 17.60 4.21 57.95
CA PRO A 5 18.79 4.31 57.13
C PRO A 5 18.56 3.54 55.82
N PHE A 6 17.76 4.03 54.87
CA PHE A 6 17.74 3.51 53.51
C PHE A 6 17.30 4.60 52.50
N ALA A 7 18.26 5.42 52.17
CA ALA A 7 18.23 6.14 50.91
C ALA A 7 19.66 6.38 50.43
N SER A 8 20.35 5.30 50.07
CA SER A 8 21.50 5.46 49.20
C SER A 8 20.97 5.68 47.80
N PRO A 9 21.35 6.76 47.11
CA PRO A 9 21.03 6.91 45.71
C PRO A 9 21.72 5.77 44.94
N LEU A 10 20.99 5.16 44.02
CA LEU A 10 21.52 4.19 43.07
C LEU A 10 22.77 4.78 42.41
N PRO A 11 23.89 4.04 42.30
CA PRO A 11 25.11 4.55 41.68
C PRO A 11 24.88 4.73 40.18
N GLY A 12 25.03 5.99 39.73
CA GLY A 12 25.45 6.29 38.37
C GLY A 12 24.37 6.52 37.30
N ALA A 13 23.61 7.61 37.43
CA ALA A 13 23.50 8.46 36.29
C ALA A 13 24.83 9.24 36.17
N HIS A 14 25.86 8.62 35.60
CA HIS A 14 26.96 9.40 35.07
C HIS A 14 26.33 10.35 34.05
N GLU A 15 26.32 11.66 34.30
CA GLU A 15 26.10 12.67 33.27
C GLU A 15 26.99 12.25 32.11
N ARG A 16 26.36 11.72 31.03
CA ARG A 16 27.10 11.33 29.84
C ARG A 16 27.64 12.62 29.24
N ASP A 17 28.94 12.89 29.44
CA ASP A 17 29.58 14.06 28.86
C ASP A 17 29.48 13.98 27.31
N PRO A 18 28.68 14.83 26.68
CA PRO A 18 28.49 14.80 25.23
C PRO A 18 29.81 14.99 24.46
N SER A 19 30.77 15.74 25.04
CA SER A 19 32.06 15.96 24.41
C SER A 19 32.92 14.69 24.38
N ALA A 20 32.87 13.88 25.44
CA ALA A 20 33.52 12.57 25.49
C ALA A 20 32.88 11.59 24.47
N LEU A 21 31.56 11.61 24.31
CA LEU A 21 30.86 10.78 23.33
C LEU A 21 31.23 11.18 21.90
N VAL A 22 31.28 12.48 21.58
CA VAL A 22 31.72 12.97 20.26
C VAL A 22 33.16 12.54 19.96
N ALA A 23 34.07 12.59 20.97
CA ALA A 23 35.43 12.11 20.78
C ALA A 23 35.50 10.60 20.41
N ARG A 24 34.57 9.79 20.95
CA ARG A 24 34.48 8.35 20.62
C ARG A 24 34.03 8.07 19.19
N LEU A 25 33.41 9.02 18.48
CA LEU A 25 33.12 8.88 17.05
C LEU A 25 34.38 8.82 16.18
N ALA A 26 35.53 9.22 16.71
CA ALA A 26 36.82 9.09 16.03
C ALA A 26 37.60 7.80 16.44
N ALA A 27 37.00 6.90 17.21
CA ALA A 27 37.67 5.67 17.65
C ALA A 27 38.00 4.77 16.45
N PRO A 28 39.15 4.04 16.49
CA PRO A 28 39.50 3.08 15.43
C PRO A 28 38.46 1.96 15.26
N ASP A 29 37.89 1.48 16.35
CA ASP A 29 36.89 0.40 16.35
C ASP A 29 35.50 0.90 15.98
N ALA A 30 34.92 0.31 14.92
CA ALA A 30 33.57 0.63 14.43
C ALA A 30 32.49 0.39 15.48
N SER A 31 32.65 -0.65 16.32
CA SER A 31 31.68 -0.94 17.39
C SER A 31 31.64 0.18 18.44
N VAL A 32 32.81 0.74 18.77
CA VAL A 32 32.89 1.89 19.70
C VAL A 32 32.22 3.14 19.08
N ARG A 33 32.45 3.40 17.80
CA ARG A 33 31.80 4.53 17.09
C ARG A 33 30.29 4.34 17.04
N ARG A 34 29.81 3.11 16.74
CA ARG A 34 28.38 2.80 16.68
C ARG A 34 27.70 3.00 18.05
N VAL A 35 28.32 2.51 19.13
CA VAL A 35 27.80 2.72 20.49
C VAL A 35 27.76 4.21 20.83
N ALA A 36 28.78 4.97 20.44
CA ALA A 36 28.78 6.42 20.66
C ALA A 36 27.64 7.13 19.91
N LEU A 37 27.29 6.70 18.71
CA LEU A 37 26.12 7.21 17.97
C LEU A 37 24.82 6.98 18.74
N PHE A 38 24.61 5.77 19.29
CA PHE A 38 23.43 5.47 20.10
C PHE A 38 23.35 6.34 21.35
N GLU A 39 24.47 6.43 22.09
CA GLU A 39 24.51 7.23 23.30
C GLU A 39 24.30 8.73 23.04
N LEU A 40 24.74 9.24 21.88
CA LEU A 40 24.48 10.62 21.45
C LEU A 40 23.03 10.80 21.00
N ALA A 41 22.42 9.81 20.33
CA ALA A 41 21.02 9.87 19.91
C ALA A 41 20.07 9.90 21.11
N ASP A 42 20.37 9.15 22.18
CA ASP A 42 19.60 9.15 23.43
C ASP A 42 19.54 10.54 24.13
N LEU A 43 20.45 11.46 23.78
CA LEU A 43 20.42 12.82 24.31
C LEU A 43 19.36 13.71 23.64
N GLU A 44 18.84 13.30 22.48
CA GLU A 44 17.89 14.06 21.66
C GLU A 44 18.33 15.51 21.37
N ASP A 45 19.66 15.75 21.36
CA ASP A 45 20.26 17.07 21.20
C ASP A 45 20.40 17.44 19.71
N PRO A 46 19.66 18.44 19.19
CA PRO A 46 19.74 18.85 17.79
C PRO A 46 21.15 19.33 17.38
N GLU A 47 21.98 19.79 18.32
CA GLU A 47 23.35 20.21 18.02
C GLU A 47 24.24 19.03 17.59
N ARG A 48 23.82 17.79 17.81
CA ARG A 48 24.54 16.56 17.43
C ARG A 48 24.19 16.08 16.03
N VAL A 49 23.09 16.54 15.43
CA VAL A 49 22.68 16.16 14.07
C VAL A 49 23.81 16.27 13.03
N PRO A 50 24.66 17.32 13.03
CA PRO A 50 25.81 17.38 12.11
C PRO A 50 26.79 16.21 12.26
N ALA A 51 26.98 15.68 13.49
CA ALA A 51 27.86 14.54 13.72
C ALA A 51 27.26 13.24 13.13
N PHE A 52 25.93 13.03 13.26
CA PHE A 52 25.25 11.90 12.62
C PHE A 52 25.30 11.99 11.09
N VAL A 53 25.10 13.18 10.52
CA VAL A 53 25.24 13.41 9.07
C VAL A 53 26.66 13.13 8.60
N ALA A 54 27.67 13.53 9.37
CA ALA A 54 29.07 13.24 9.05
C ALA A 54 29.35 11.73 9.09
N ALA A 55 28.87 11.03 10.13
CA ALA A 55 29.01 9.57 10.22
C ALA A 55 28.33 8.86 9.04
N LEU A 56 27.11 9.25 8.67
CA LEU A 56 26.40 8.70 7.50
C LEU A 56 27.20 8.85 6.21
N ARG A 57 27.82 10.01 6.00
CA ARG A 57 28.48 10.33 4.74
C ARG A 57 29.88 9.75 4.61
N THR A 58 30.61 9.61 5.72
CA THR A 58 32.06 9.44 5.65
C THR A 58 32.63 8.29 6.50
N ASP A 59 31.81 7.64 7.35
CA ASP A 59 32.36 6.54 8.17
C ASP A 59 32.78 5.36 7.26
N PRO A 60 33.98 4.78 7.48
CA PRO A 60 34.45 3.65 6.65
C PRO A 60 33.61 2.37 6.86
N SER A 61 32.94 2.22 8.01
CA SER A 61 32.12 1.05 8.32
C SER A 61 30.67 1.24 7.85
N ALA A 62 30.17 0.31 7.06
CA ALA A 62 28.76 0.28 6.65
C ALA A 62 27.82 0.19 7.86
N ASP A 63 28.18 -0.58 8.91
CA ASP A 63 27.39 -0.69 10.13
C ASP A 63 27.17 0.67 10.83
N VAL A 64 28.21 1.51 10.83
CA VAL A 64 28.15 2.84 11.42
C VAL A 64 27.32 3.77 10.56
N ARG A 65 27.50 3.74 9.23
CA ARG A 65 26.69 4.53 8.28
C ARG A 65 25.22 4.13 8.35
N GLY A 66 24.93 2.83 8.36
CA GLY A 66 23.55 2.31 8.46
C GLY A 66 22.87 2.72 9.78
N GLU A 67 23.63 2.73 10.90
CA GLU A 67 23.11 3.20 12.18
C GLU A 67 22.83 4.70 12.15
N ALA A 68 23.76 5.50 11.61
CA ALA A 68 23.55 6.92 11.45
C ALA A 68 22.31 7.24 10.58
N ALA A 69 22.07 6.43 9.52
CA ALA A 69 20.86 6.56 8.70
C ALA A 69 19.57 6.36 9.51
N ARG A 70 19.52 5.33 10.38
CA ARG A 70 18.37 5.05 11.26
C ARG A 70 18.14 6.18 12.28
N ILE A 71 19.20 6.63 12.94
CA ILE A 71 19.14 7.73 13.90
C ILE A 71 18.60 9.00 13.23
N LEU A 72 19.09 9.32 12.04
CA LEU A 72 18.67 10.51 11.30
C LEU A 72 17.20 10.47 10.85
N GLY A 73 16.56 9.30 10.85
CA GLY A 73 15.12 9.18 10.58
C GLY A 73 14.21 9.92 11.57
N ALA A 74 14.73 10.28 12.76
CA ALA A 74 14.01 11.10 13.74
C ALA A 74 14.12 12.62 13.46
N TRP A 75 14.88 13.05 12.45
CA TRP A 75 15.20 14.43 12.16
C TRP A 75 14.81 14.79 10.73
N GLU A 76 14.04 15.87 10.55
CA GLU A 76 13.46 16.21 9.25
C GLU A 76 13.98 17.55 8.66
N GLN A 77 15.11 18.08 9.19
CA GLN A 77 15.70 19.26 8.58
C GLN A 77 16.13 18.96 7.12
N PRO A 78 16.03 19.94 6.20
CA PRO A 78 16.36 19.74 4.78
C PRO A 78 17.75 19.13 4.53
N GLY A 79 18.73 19.47 5.35
CA GLY A 79 20.10 18.93 5.24
C GLY A 79 20.19 17.44 5.64
N VAL A 80 19.33 16.99 6.56
CA VAL A 80 19.21 15.58 6.97
C VAL A 80 18.53 14.78 5.86
N VAL A 81 17.40 15.25 5.36
CA VAL A 81 16.68 14.58 4.26
C VAL A 81 17.58 14.46 3.03
N GLU A 82 18.35 15.51 2.72
CA GLU A 82 19.35 15.50 1.62
C GLU A 82 20.46 14.46 1.87
N ALA A 83 20.93 14.30 3.12
CA ALA A 83 21.94 13.30 3.48
C ALA A 83 21.38 11.87 3.36
N LEU A 84 20.15 11.63 3.81
CA LEU A 84 19.46 10.35 3.66
C LEU A 84 19.23 10.01 2.17
N CYS A 85 18.81 10.98 1.35
CA CYS A 85 18.72 10.78 -0.08
C CYS A 85 20.08 10.41 -0.71
N GLY A 86 21.17 11.06 -0.29
CA GLY A 86 22.52 10.70 -0.71
C GLY A 86 22.92 9.27 -0.34
N ALA A 87 22.51 8.81 0.84
CA ALA A 87 22.76 7.45 1.32
C ALA A 87 21.99 6.36 0.55
N LEU A 88 20.99 6.70 -0.25
CA LEU A 88 20.37 5.77 -1.21
C LEU A 88 21.34 5.32 -2.31
N LEU A 89 22.49 5.99 -2.46
CA LEU A 89 23.56 5.65 -3.39
C LEU A 89 24.75 4.95 -2.70
N ASP A 90 24.62 4.62 -1.40
CA ASP A 90 25.69 3.94 -0.67
C ASP A 90 26.05 2.60 -1.34
N PRO A 91 27.34 2.22 -1.39
CA PRO A 91 27.72 0.91 -1.94
C PRO A 91 27.12 -0.28 -1.18
N ASP A 92 26.82 -0.11 0.09
CA ASP A 92 26.28 -1.15 0.95
C ASP A 92 24.75 -1.19 0.92
N ASP A 93 24.16 -2.37 0.74
CA ASP A 93 22.73 -2.57 0.62
C ASP A 93 21.96 -2.25 1.90
N ASP A 94 22.52 -2.55 3.07
CA ASP A 94 21.88 -2.33 4.36
C ASP A 94 21.84 -0.83 4.70
N VAL A 95 22.86 -0.08 4.29
CA VAL A 95 22.86 1.40 4.41
C VAL A 95 21.79 2.01 3.51
N ARG A 96 21.71 1.55 2.23
CA ARG A 96 20.64 2.01 1.32
C ARG A 96 19.26 1.70 1.87
N ALA A 97 19.06 0.49 2.42
CA ALA A 97 17.79 0.07 3.00
C ALA A 97 17.43 0.90 4.24
N ALA A 98 18.38 1.17 5.13
CA ALA A 98 18.19 2.01 6.30
C ALA A 98 17.77 3.43 5.92
N ALA A 99 18.46 4.03 4.95
CA ALA A 99 18.12 5.36 4.44
C ALA A 99 16.71 5.39 3.81
N ALA A 100 16.37 4.40 2.98
CA ALA A 100 15.06 4.29 2.36
C ALA A 100 13.93 4.13 3.40
N GLN A 101 14.18 3.37 4.46
CA GLN A 101 13.22 3.22 5.57
C GLN A 101 13.02 4.56 6.28
N SER A 102 14.09 5.26 6.67
CA SER A 102 14.01 6.57 7.32
C SER A 102 13.28 7.61 6.46
N LEU A 103 13.53 7.63 5.14
CA LEU A 103 12.79 8.50 4.22
C LEU A 103 11.31 8.15 4.10
N SER A 104 10.90 6.90 4.36
CA SER A 104 9.49 6.51 4.34
C SER A 104 8.75 6.84 5.64
N GLU A 105 9.45 7.27 6.67
CA GLU A 105 8.89 7.63 7.99
C GLU A 105 8.75 9.13 8.19
N LEU A 106 9.19 9.94 7.22
CA LEU A 106 9.05 11.40 7.23
C LEU A 106 7.61 11.84 7.36
N LYS A 107 7.37 12.90 8.12
CA LYS A 107 6.03 13.47 8.40
C LYS A 107 5.93 14.95 8.08
N ASP A 108 7.07 15.66 8.06
CA ASP A 108 7.08 17.09 7.73
C ASP A 108 6.89 17.29 6.22
N PRO A 109 5.80 17.95 5.79
CA PRO A 109 5.56 18.24 4.38
C PRO A 109 6.71 18.99 3.69
N ALA A 110 7.50 19.76 4.44
CA ALA A 110 8.66 20.48 3.89
C ALA A 110 9.71 19.53 3.28
N SER A 111 9.79 18.28 3.79
CA SER A 111 10.67 17.23 3.27
C SER A 111 10.33 16.85 1.82
N GLY A 112 9.09 17.02 1.39
CA GLY A 112 8.63 16.72 0.03
C GLY A 112 9.40 17.46 -1.04
N SER A 113 9.75 18.72 -0.79
CA SER A 113 10.53 19.54 -1.73
C SER A 113 11.95 18.99 -1.97
N VAL A 114 12.56 18.37 -0.95
CA VAL A 114 13.85 17.69 -1.08
C VAL A 114 13.69 16.42 -1.89
N LEU A 115 12.71 15.59 -1.55
CA LEU A 115 12.44 14.33 -2.24
C LEU A 115 12.13 14.53 -3.72
N CYS A 116 11.36 15.57 -4.08
CA CYS A 116 11.04 15.87 -5.49
C CYS A 116 12.29 16.13 -6.33
N ARG A 117 13.34 16.73 -5.77
CA ARG A 117 14.62 16.95 -6.50
C ARG A 117 15.38 15.64 -6.80
N TRP A 118 15.11 14.59 -6.00
CA TRP A 118 15.73 13.27 -6.16
C TRP A 118 14.89 12.29 -7.00
N ALA A 119 13.66 12.66 -7.34
CA ALA A 119 12.71 11.75 -8.00
C ALA A 119 13.10 11.39 -9.45
N ASP A 120 13.90 12.22 -10.12
CA ASP A 120 14.36 12.00 -11.51
C ASP A 120 15.75 11.37 -11.62
N ARG A 121 16.29 10.87 -10.50
CA ARG A 121 17.58 10.17 -10.52
C ARG A 121 17.49 8.91 -11.39
N PRO A 122 18.57 8.56 -12.12
CA PRO A 122 18.56 7.40 -13.02
C PRO A 122 18.48 6.05 -12.27
N GLU A 123 18.94 6.01 -11.02
CA GLU A 123 19.02 4.78 -10.25
C GLU A 123 17.62 4.31 -9.82
N PRO A 124 17.16 3.09 -10.23
CA PRO A 124 15.80 2.63 -9.94
C PRO A 124 15.50 2.52 -8.44
N PHE A 125 16.49 2.15 -7.63
CA PHE A 125 16.34 2.06 -6.18
C PHE A 125 16.04 3.44 -5.57
N VAL A 126 16.79 4.46 -5.98
CA VAL A 126 16.61 5.85 -5.51
C VAL A 126 15.22 6.35 -5.88
N ARG A 127 14.82 6.22 -7.15
CA ARG A 127 13.49 6.65 -7.61
C ARG A 127 12.37 6.00 -6.82
N ARG A 128 12.46 4.68 -6.62
CA ARG A 128 11.45 3.95 -5.85
C ARG A 128 11.39 4.40 -4.40
N ALA A 129 12.54 4.55 -3.72
CA ALA A 129 12.59 5.00 -2.33
C ALA A 129 12.01 6.41 -2.16
N VAL A 130 12.37 7.32 -3.05
CA VAL A 130 11.89 8.71 -3.07
C VAL A 130 10.39 8.79 -3.33
N LEU A 131 9.87 8.08 -4.34
CA LEU A 131 8.44 8.02 -4.62
C LEU A 131 7.66 7.45 -3.43
N ARG A 132 8.20 6.43 -2.74
CA ARG A 132 7.61 5.89 -1.52
C ARG A 132 7.55 6.94 -0.41
N GLY A 133 8.63 7.68 -0.17
CA GLY A 133 8.64 8.77 0.80
C GLY A 133 7.61 9.86 0.48
N LEU A 134 7.52 10.27 -0.77
CA LEU A 134 6.51 11.24 -1.25
C LEU A 134 5.08 10.75 -1.05
N ARG A 135 4.83 9.45 -1.23
CA ARG A 135 3.52 8.84 -0.96
C ARG A 135 3.15 8.94 0.52
N GLU A 136 4.07 8.57 1.41
CA GLU A 136 3.82 8.61 2.86
C GLU A 136 3.59 10.03 3.36
N LEU A 137 4.30 11.02 2.81
CA LEU A 137 4.07 12.45 3.07
C LEU A 137 2.75 12.97 2.49
N ARG A 138 2.14 12.26 1.53
CA ARG A 138 0.96 12.73 0.79
C ARG A 138 1.18 14.06 0.10
N ASP A 139 2.40 14.30 -0.38
CA ASP A 139 2.79 15.57 -0.99
C ASP A 139 2.16 15.71 -2.39
N PRO A 140 1.35 16.75 -2.65
CA PRO A 140 0.80 17.01 -3.99
C PRO A 140 1.87 17.20 -5.07
N GLY A 141 3.07 17.68 -4.69
CA GLY A 141 4.22 17.82 -5.59
C GLY A 141 4.70 16.49 -6.18
N ALA A 142 4.31 15.35 -5.56
CA ALA A 142 4.62 14.02 -6.06
C ALA A 142 3.95 13.69 -7.41
N PHE A 143 2.94 14.46 -7.84
CA PHE A 143 2.18 14.16 -9.07
C PHE A 143 3.08 14.09 -10.31
N ALA A 144 3.87 15.13 -10.58
CA ALA A 144 4.73 15.17 -11.76
C ALA A 144 5.85 14.10 -11.72
N PRO A 145 6.60 13.91 -10.61
CA PRO A 145 7.53 12.81 -10.47
C PRO A 145 6.91 11.42 -10.67
N ALA A 146 5.73 11.19 -10.10
CA ALA A 146 5.04 9.91 -10.24
C ALA A 146 4.54 9.69 -11.67
N LEU A 147 4.02 10.74 -12.33
CA LEU A 147 3.63 10.64 -13.73
C LEU A 147 4.82 10.25 -14.63
N HIS A 148 5.98 10.88 -14.42
CA HIS A 148 7.22 10.52 -15.12
C HIS A 148 7.70 9.10 -14.75
N GLY A 149 7.45 8.66 -13.52
CA GLY A 149 7.76 7.32 -13.05
C GLY A 149 7.01 6.19 -13.78
N LEU A 150 5.86 6.47 -14.41
CA LEU A 150 5.10 5.49 -15.17
C LEU A 150 5.83 4.96 -16.42
N ASP A 151 6.77 5.73 -16.96
CA ASP A 151 7.54 5.37 -18.15
C ASP A 151 8.94 4.80 -17.80
N ALA A 152 9.21 4.50 -16.53
CA ALA A 152 10.47 3.92 -16.09
C ALA A 152 10.67 2.49 -16.62
N GLU A 153 11.91 2.13 -16.96
CA GLU A 153 12.25 0.75 -17.35
C GLU A 153 11.95 -0.26 -16.25
N SER A 154 12.25 0.10 -15.00
CA SER A 154 12.03 -0.76 -13.83
C SER A 154 10.55 -0.90 -13.48
N PRO A 155 9.99 -2.12 -13.49
CA PRO A 155 8.60 -2.35 -13.08
C PRO A 155 8.34 -1.94 -11.62
N ALA A 156 9.35 -2.06 -10.75
CA ALA A 156 9.23 -1.64 -9.35
C ALA A 156 9.05 -0.12 -9.21
N VAL A 157 9.68 0.68 -10.07
CA VAL A 157 9.48 2.14 -10.11
C VAL A 157 8.09 2.47 -10.66
N ARG A 158 7.67 1.81 -11.75
CA ARG A 158 6.32 2.00 -12.32
C ARG A 158 5.22 1.65 -11.31
N ALA A 159 5.36 0.53 -10.58
CA ALA A 159 4.41 0.13 -9.54
C ALA A 159 4.30 1.16 -8.41
N GLU A 160 5.44 1.71 -7.96
CA GLU A 160 5.43 2.77 -6.93
C GLU A 160 4.78 4.05 -7.47
N ALA A 161 5.10 4.44 -8.69
CA ALA A 161 4.51 5.61 -9.36
C ALA A 161 2.97 5.48 -9.48
N VAL A 162 2.48 4.31 -9.90
CA VAL A 162 1.06 3.96 -9.93
C VAL A 162 0.42 4.15 -8.55
N THR A 163 1.08 3.65 -7.50
CA THR A 163 0.58 3.73 -6.14
C THR A 163 0.50 5.18 -5.64
N VAL A 164 1.53 5.99 -5.93
CA VAL A 164 1.54 7.43 -5.62
C VAL A 164 0.36 8.14 -6.28
N LEU A 165 0.16 7.95 -7.60
CA LEU A 165 -0.93 8.57 -8.34
C LEU A 165 -2.31 8.14 -7.83
N GLY A 166 -2.47 6.86 -7.49
CA GLY A 166 -3.69 6.34 -6.89
C GLY A 166 -3.99 6.94 -5.50
N TRP A 167 -2.96 7.24 -4.72
CA TRP A 167 -3.07 7.91 -3.42
C TRP A 167 -3.45 9.38 -3.55
N LEU A 168 -2.86 10.08 -4.49
CA LEU A 168 -3.15 11.50 -4.74
C LEU A 168 -4.59 11.72 -5.23
N LYS A 169 -5.20 10.72 -5.86
CA LYS A 169 -6.56 10.75 -6.41
C LYS A 169 -6.81 11.96 -7.32
N ASP A 170 -5.78 12.41 -8.01
CA ASP A 170 -5.91 13.50 -8.96
C ASP A 170 -6.57 12.98 -10.26
N PRO A 171 -7.69 13.57 -10.73
CA PRO A 171 -8.34 13.12 -11.94
C PRO A 171 -7.44 13.10 -13.18
N ARG A 172 -6.42 13.94 -13.23
CA ARG A 172 -5.42 13.97 -14.32
C ARG A 172 -4.64 12.67 -14.45
N ALA A 173 -4.58 11.84 -13.37
CA ALA A 173 -3.92 10.54 -13.38
C ALA A 173 -4.76 9.44 -14.03
N LEU A 174 -6.08 9.59 -14.18
CA LEU A 174 -6.98 8.51 -14.61
C LEU A 174 -6.60 7.96 -15.98
N SER A 175 -6.41 8.81 -16.98
CA SER A 175 -6.06 8.36 -18.34
C SER A 175 -4.67 7.70 -18.42
N PRO A 176 -3.58 8.26 -17.80
CA PRO A 176 -2.30 7.56 -17.70
C PRO A 176 -2.39 6.21 -16.99
N LEU A 177 -3.11 6.14 -15.86
CA LEU A 177 -3.29 4.90 -15.11
C LEU A 177 -4.11 3.86 -15.88
N ALA A 178 -5.15 4.26 -16.61
CA ALA A 178 -5.94 3.38 -17.49
C ALA A 178 -5.06 2.75 -18.60
N ARG A 179 -4.14 3.52 -19.18
CA ARG A 179 -3.14 3.01 -20.12
C ARG A 179 -2.24 1.96 -19.47
N ILE A 180 -1.71 2.22 -18.29
CA ILE A 180 -0.88 1.26 -17.55
C ILE A 180 -1.67 0.00 -17.19
N ALA A 181 -2.92 0.12 -16.76
CA ALA A 181 -3.79 -1.00 -16.39
C ALA A 181 -3.98 -2.00 -17.51
N THR A 182 -3.89 -1.57 -18.77
CA THR A 182 -4.15 -2.42 -19.95
C THR A 182 -2.89 -2.79 -20.74
N ALA A 183 -1.84 -1.97 -20.70
CA ALA A 183 -0.70 -2.09 -21.61
C ALA A 183 0.65 -2.37 -20.95
N ASP A 184 0.78 -2.26 -19.60
CA ASP A 184 2.05 -2.54 -18.96
C ASP A 184 2.48 -4.00 -19.16
N PRO A 185 3.74 -4.29 -19.49
CA PRO A 185 4.22 -5.66 -19.67
C PRO A 185 4.14 -6.49 -18.37
N ASP A 186 4.29 -5.85 -17.22
CA ASP A 186 4.30 -6.49 -15.91
C ASP A 186 2.88 -6.60 -15.33
N ALA A 187 2.49 -7.81 -14.90
CA ALA A 187 1.13 -8.07 -14.41
C ALA A 187 0.85 -7.39 -13.05
N ASP A 188 1.86 -7.28 -12.18
CA ASP A 188 1.69 -6.63 -10.88
C ASP A 188 1.51 -5.11 -11.03
N VAL A 189 2.19 -4.51 -12.02
CA VAL A 189 1.99 -3.10 -12.38
C VAL A 189 0.59 -2.87 -12.93
N ARG A 190 0.11 -3.74 -13.85
CA ARG A 190 -1.27 -3.65 -14.36
C ARG A 190 -2.29 -3.79 -13.23
N ARG A 191 -2.12 -4.78 -12.35
CA ARG A 191 -2.99 -5.00 -11.19
C ARG A 191 -3.03 -3.77 -10.27
N ALA A 192 -1.87 -3.21 -9.95
CA ALA A 192 -1.79 -1.99 -9.14
C ALA A 192 -2.53 -0.82 -9.81
N ALA A 193 -2.39 -0.65 -11.13
CA ALA A 193 -3.07 0.40 -11.87
C ALA A 193 -4.59 0.22 -11.88
N VAL A 194 -5.08 -1.01 -12.06
CA VAL A 194 -6.51 -1.37 -11.98
C VAL A 194 -7.10 -0.97 -10.62
N GLY A 195 -6.41 -1.27 -9.51
CA GLY A 195 -6.84 -0.86 -8.18
C GLY A 195 -6.78 0.65 -7.98
N SER A 196 -5.73 1.29 -8.53
CA SER A 196 -5.46 2.72 -8.36
C SER A 196 -6.47 3.62 -9.08
N ILE A 197 -7.11 3.19 -10.17
CA ILE A 197 -8.17 3.96 -10.85
C ILE A 197 -9.53 3.88 -10.16
N GLY A 198 -9.66 3.12 -9.06
CA GLY A 198 -10.90 2.93 -8.31
C GLY A 198 -11.39 4.16 -7.53
N PHE A 199 -10.88 5.37 -7.81
CA PHE A 199 -11.43 6.65 -7.35
C PHE A 199 -12.17 7.42 -8.45
N ALA A 200 -12.21 6.89 -9.67
CA ALA A 200 -12.93 7.50 -10.79
C ALA A 200 -14.44 7.61 -10.53
N ALA A 201 -15.11 8.47 -11.28
CA ALA A 201 -16.57 8.48 -11.33
C ALA A 201 -17.09 7.20 -12.02
N ALA A 202 -18.28 6.76 -11.65
CA ALA A 202 -18.89 5.53 -12.16
C ALA A 202 -19.16 5.55 -13.69
N ASP A 203 -19.28 6.73 -14.26
CA ASP A 203 -19.57 7.01 -15.67
C ASP A 203 -18.32 7.44 -16.47
N ASP A 204 -17.13 7.37 -15.89
CA ASP A 204 -15.90 7.64 -16.63
C ASP A 204 -15.67 6.51 -17.66
N ALA A 205 -15.91 6.84 -18.93
CA ALA A 205 -15.83 5.88 -20.02
C ALA A 205 -14.41 5.33 -20.20
N THR A 206 -13.37 6.16 -20.03
CA THR A 206 -11.96 5.72 -20.19
C THR A 206 -11.61 4.68 -19.14
N VAL A 207 -12.03 4.92 -17.89
CA VAL A 207 -11.80 3.98 -16.80
C VAL A 207 -12.67 2.73 -16.96
N GLY A 208 -13.95 2.89 -17.34
CA GLY A 208 -14.85 1.78 -17.61
C GLY A 208 -14.29 0.82 -18.65
N ASP A 209 -13.83 1.34 -19.80
CA ASP A 209 -13.25 0.55 -20.89
C ASP A 209 -11.96 -0.16 -20.44
N ALA A 210 -11.10 0.53 -19.69
CA ALA A 210 -9.86 -0.07 -19.16
C ALA A 210 -10.15 -1.21 -18.19
N LEU A 211 -11.13 -1.07 -17.30
CA LEU A 211 -11.53 -2.10 -16.34
C LEU A 211 -12.16 -3.31 -17.06
N LEU A 212 -13.01 -3.08 -18.07
CA LEU A 212 -13.60 -4.15 -18.89
C LEU A 212 -12.52 -4.91 -19.68
N ALA A 213 -11.50 -4.21 -20.18
CA ALA A 213 -10.34 -4.86 -20.81
C ALA A 213 -9.52 -5.66 -19.78
N ALA A 214 -9.26 -5.10 -18.60
CA ALA A 214 -8.52 -5.76 -17.51
C ALA A 214 -9.26 -7.00 -16.96
N LEU A 215 -10.58 -7.07 -17.04
CA LEU A 215 -11.36 -8.26 -16.69
C LEU A 215 -11.08 -9.45 -17.62
N ARG A 216 -10.43 -9.22 -18.77
CA ARG A 216 -9.99 -10.23 -19.74
C ARG A 216 -8.47 -10.41 -19.77
N ASP A 217 -7.75 -9.87 -18.77
CA ASP A 217 -6.29 -9.99 -18.70
C ASP A 217 -5.84 -11.46 -18.62
N ARG A 218 -4.67 -11.74 -19.18
CA ARG A 218 -4.03 -13.07 -19.10
C ARG A 218 -3.72 -13.50 -17.66
N ALA A 219 -3.39 -12.55 -16.77
CA ALA A 219 -3.10 -12.79 -15.36
C ALA A 219 -4.39 -12.73 -14.52
N TRP A 220 -4.72 -13.80 -13.82
CA TRP A 220 -5.94 -13.88 -13.03
C TRP A 220 -6.02 -12.84 -11.91
N GLN A 221 -4.86 -12.42 -11.35
CA GLN A 221 -4.79 -11.39 -10.32
C GLN A 221 -5.27 -10.03 -10.85
N VAL A 222 -5.01 -9.72 -12.12
CA VAL A 222 -5.50 -8.51 -12.78
C VAL A 222 -7.02 -8.60 -12.99
N ARG A 223 -7.52 -9.78 -13.42
CA ARG A 223 -8.97 -10.01 -13.59
C ARG A 223 -9.72 -9.91 -12.25
N GLU A 224 -9.13 -10.47 -11.17
CA GLU A 224 -9.67 -10.38 -9.80
C GLU A 224 -9.81 -8.91 -9.35
N GLU A 225 -8.76 -8.12 -9.53
CA GLU A 225 -8.75 -6.70 -9.17
C GLU A 225 -9.73 -5.90 -10.04
N ALA A 226 -9.82 -6.23 -11.34
CA ALA A 226 -10.78 -5.59 -12.24
C ALA A 226 -12.23 -5.84 -11.81
N ALA A 227 -12.58 -7.09 -11.48
CA ALA A 227 -13.91 -7.41 -10.96
C ALA A 227 -14.20 -6.63 -9.67
N THR A 228 -13.22 -6.53 -8.75
CA THR A 228 -13.34 -5.79 -7.50
C THR A 228 -13.60 -4.30 -7.76
N THR A 229 -12.83 -3.69 -8.66
CA THR A 229 -12.91 -2.25 -8.97
C THR A 229 -14.19 -1.90 -9.73
N LEU A 230 -14.63 -2.76 -10.67
CA LEU A 230 -15.91 -2.62 -11.39
C LEU A 230 -17.09 -2.61 -10.43
N GLY A 231 -17.10 -3.52 -9.44
CA GLY A 231 -18.12 -3.58 -8.41
C GLY A 231 -18.12 -2.33 -7.51
N LYS A 232 -16.94 -1.93 -7.06
CA LYS A 232 -16.76 -0.72 -6.22
C LYS A 232 -17.28 0.55 -6.91
N LEU A 233 -16.95 0.72 -8.18
CA LEU A 233 -17.40 1.87 -8.98
C LEU A 233 -18.85 1.71 -9.48
N ARG A 234 -19.44 0.51 -9.37
CA ARG A 234 -20.79 0.21 -9.89
C ARG A 234 -20.94 0.53 -11.38
N VAL A 235 -19.95 0.12 -12.16
CA VAL A 235 -19.98 0.33 -13.63
C VAL A 235 -21.11 -0.49 -14.25
N THR A 236 -22.18 0.15 -14.66
CA THR A 236 -23.42 -0.51 -15.11
C THR A 236 -23.20 -1.39 -16.33
N LEU A 237 -22.30 -1.03 -17.22
CA LEU A 237 -21.93 -1.82 -18.41
C LEU A 237 -21.19 -3.12 -18.08
N ALA A 238 -20.76 -3.30 -16.83
CA ALA A 238 -19.98 -4.48 -16.42
C ALA A 238 -20.85 -5.71 -16.11
N ARG A 239 -22.19 -5.63 -16.10
CA ARG A 239 -23.05 -6.77 -15.77
C ARG A 239 -22.71 -8.02 -16.58
N GLU A 240 -22.83 -7.95 -17.91
CA GLU A 240 -22.59 -9.11 -18.78
C GLU A 240 -21.14 -9.63 -18.71
N PRO A 241 -20.09 -8.77 -18.72
CA PRO A 241 -18.73 -9.20 -18.51
C PRO A 241 -18.49 -9.87 -17.15
N LEU A 242 -19.12 -9.38 -16.07
CA LEU A 242 -19.01 -9.98 -14.74
C LEU A 242 -19.79 -11.31 -14.64
N VAL A 243 -20.93 -11.44 -15.33
CA VAL A 243 -21.64 -12.73 -15.46
C VAL A 243 -20.73 -13.76 -16.15
N ALA A 244 -20.05 -13.37 -17.23
CA ALA A 244 -19.09 -14.27 -17.89
C ALA A 244 -17.91 -14.64 -16.97
N ALA A 245 -17.48 -13.74 -16.11
CA ALA A 245 -16.39 -13.99 -15.14
C ALA A 245 -16.80 -14.93 -13.98
N LEU A 246 -18.08 -15.29 -13.82
CA LEU A 246 -18.50 -16.33 -12.89
C LEU A 246 -18.02 -17.74 -13.30
N ASP A 247 -17.63 -17.91 -14.56
CA ASP A 247 -17.08 -19.15 -15.11
C ASP A 247 -15.54 -19.11 -15.29
N ASP A 248 -14.86 -18.10 -14.71
CA ASP A 248 -13.41 -18.00 -14.78
C ASP A 248 -12.72 -19.26 -14.21
N ASP A 249 -11.58 -19.65 -14.75
CA ASP A 249 -10.80 -20.80 -14.27
C ASP A 249 -10.41 -20.66 -12.80
N TYR A 250 -10.20 -19.44 -12.34
CA TYR A 250 -9.77 -19.13 -10.99
C TYR A 250 -10.95 -18.77 -10.08
N TRP A 251 -11.15 -19.54 -9.02
CA TRP A 251 -12.26 -19.32 -8.08
C TRP A 251 -12.24 -17.94 -7.40
N GLN A 252 -11.05 -17.31 -7.24
CA GLN A 252 -10.89 -15.96 -6.71
C GLN A 252 -11.59 -14.94 -7.63
N VAL A 253 -11.42 -15.06 -8.94
CA VAL A 253 -12.08 -14.19 -9.91
C VAL A 253 -13.59 -14.38 -9.86
N ARG A 254 -14.06 -15.64 -9.85
CA ARG A 254 -15.50 -15.97 -9.69
C ARG A 254 -16.11 -15.34 -8.45
N LEU A 255 -15.39 -15.40 -7.33
CA LEU A 255 -15.83 -14.80 -6.06
C LEU A 255 -15.98 -13.28 -6.16
N ARG A 256 -14.99 -12.60 -6.77
CA ARG A 256 -15.04 -11.15 -6.95
C ARG A 256 -16.12 -10.73 -7.95
N ALA A 257 -16.32 -11.50 -8.99
CA ALA A 257 -17.38 -11.28 -9.97
C ALA A 257 -18.78 -11.38 -9.31
N ALA A 258 -19.02 -12.42 -8.50
CA ALA A 258 -20.27 -12.56 -7.76
C ALA A 258 -20.52 -11.37 -6.81
N ARG A 259 -19.49 -10.96 -6.04
CA ARG A 259 -19.56 -9.77 -5.18
C ARG A 259 -19.86 -8.51 -5.97
N ALA A 260 -19.16 -8.29 -7.07
CA ALA A 260 -19.35 -7.13 -7.93
C ALA A 260 -20.77 -7.05 -8.49
N LEU A 261 -21.34 -8.18 -8.92
CA LEU A 261 -22.73 -8.26 -9.39
C LEU A 261 -23.72 -7.85 -8.29
N GLY A 262 -23.51 -8.30 -7.03
CA GLY A 262 -24.31 -7.84 -5.89
C GLY A 262 -24.20 -6.31 -5.71
N GLN A 263 -22.98 -5.75 -5.77
CA GLN A 263 -22.74 -4.31 -5.62
C GLN A 263 -23.35 -3.46 -6.74
N LEU A 264 -23.44 -3.98 -7.95
CA LEU A 264 -24.16 -3.35 -9.08
C LEU A 264 -25.64 -3.20 -8.82
N ARG A 265 -26.26 -4.08 -8.02
CA ARG A 265 -27.69 -4.10 -7.69
C ARG A 265 -28.60 -4.18 -8.93
N ASP A 266 -28.13 -4.81 -9.99
CA ASP A 266 -28.94 -5.10 -11.17
C ASP A 266 -29.53 -6.51 -11.06
N ALA A 267 -30.83 -6.59 -10.75
CA ALA A 267 -31.53 -7.87 -10.56
C ALA A 267 -31.43 -8.84 -11.75
N ALA A 268 -31.19 -8.33 -12.96
CA ALA A 268 -30.98 -9.18 -14.15
C ALA A 268 -29.77 -10.13 -14.04
N ALA A 269 -28.84 -9.88 -13.08
CA ALA A 269 -27.72 -10.77 -12.81
C ALA A 269 -28.09 -11.97 -11.92
N ALA A 270 -29.23 -11.93 -11.22
CA ALA A 270 -29.60 -12.89 -10.18
C ALA A 270 -29.61 -14.36 -10.67
N PRO A 271 -30.14 -14.71 -11.86
CA PRO A 271 -30.16 -16.10 -12.33
C PRO A 271 -28.74 -16.70 -12.48
N ALA A 272 -27.76 -15.89 -12.94
CA ALA A 272 -26.38 -16.34 -13.08
C ALA A 272 -25.71 -16.57 -11.70
N VAL A 273 -25.99 -15.71 -10.73
CA VAL A 273 -25.45 -15.85 -9.35
C VAL A 273 -26.07 -17.04 -8.61
N VAL A 274 -27.35 -17.38 -8.85
CA VAL A 274 -28.02 -18.54 -8.26
C VAL A 274 -27.26 -19.84 -8.55
N ALA A 275 -26.68 -19.99 -9.75
CA ALA A 275 -25.93 -21.20 -10.12
C ALA A 275 -24.74 -21.47 -9.16
N LEU A 276 -24.17 -20.46 -8.54
CA LEU A 276 -23.07 -20.61 -7.58
C LEU A 276 -23.51 -21.14 -6.22
N LEU A 277 -24.79 -21.16 -5.87
CA LEU A 277 -25.27 -21.68 -4.59
C LEU A 277 -25.01 -23.18 -4.43
N SER A 278 -24.84 -23.93 -5.51
CA SER A 278 -24.49 -25.36 -5.52
C SER A 278 -23.01 -25.66 -5.67
N HIS A 279 -22.15 -24.62 -5.72
CA HIS A 279 -20.71 -24.78 -5.99
C HIS A 279 -20.00 -25.57 -4.90
N ALA A 280 -18.96 -26.35 -5.25
CA ALA A 280 -18.20 -27.17 -4.30
C ALA A 280 -17.48 -26.34 -3.22
N ILE A 281 -16.99 -25.14 -3.58
CA ILE A 281 -16.27 -24.21 -2.67
C ILE A 281 -17.29 -23.42 -1.86
N SER A 282 -17.24 -23.56 -0.52
CA SER A 282 -18.18 -22.89 0.40
C SER A 282 -18.10 -21.36 0.35
N ASN A 283 -16.88 -20.80 0.15
CA ASN A 283 -16.71 -19.35 0.00
C ASN A 283 -17.48 -18.78 -1.21
N LEU A 284 -17.57 -19.52 -2.32
CA LEU A 284 -18.38 -19.11 -3.47
C LEU A 284 -19.87 -19.19 -3.18
N ARG A 285 -20.35 -20.27 -2.52
CA ARG A 285 -21.76 -20.36 -2.09
C ARG A 285 -22.15 -19.23 -1.14
N LYS A 286 -21.26 -18.94 -0.17
CA LYS A 286 -21.46 -17.82 0.76
C LYS A 286 -21.56 -16.49 0.02
N GLU A 287 -20.61 -16.20 -0.87
CA GLU A 287 -20.61 -14.95 -1.62
C GLU A 287 -21.82 -14.82 -2.56
N ALA A 288 -22.21 -15.92 -3.20
CA ALA A 288 -23.44 -15.96 -4.00
C ALA A 288 -24.68 -15.59 -3.17
N ALA A 289 -24.83 -16.18 -1.97
CA ALA A 289 -25.94 -15.84 -1.10
C ALA A 289 -25.95 -14.35 -0.73
N LEU A 290 -24.78 -13.78 -0.35
CA LEU A 290 -24.67 -12.35 -0.04
C LEU A 290 -25.00 -11.46 -1.24
N ALA A 291 -24.50 -11.80 -2.41
CA ALA A 291 -24.77 -11.06 -3.65
C ALA A 291 -26.28 -11.09 -3.99
N LEU A 292 -26.95 -12.24 -3.86
CA LEU A 292 -28.40 -12.34 -4.06
C LEU A 292 -29.19 -11.47 -3.10
N GLY A 293 -28.74 -11.37 -1.85
CA GLY A 293 -29.32 -10.46 -0.87
C GLY A 293 -29.20 -8.97 -1.28
N GLU A 294 -28.08 -8.59 -1.89
CA GLU A 294 -27.87 -7.22 -2.39
C GLU A 294 -28.66 -6.94 -3.68
N LEU A 295 -28.84 -7.96 -4.55
CA LEU A 295 -29.64 -7.88 -5.77
C LEU A 295 -31.13 -7.73 -5.48
N ARG A 296 -31.60 -8.21 -4.32
CA ARG A 296 -32.98 -8.11 -3.83
C ARG A 296 -34.06 -8.61 -4.79
N ASP A 297 -33.75 -9.64 -5.57
CA ASP A 297 -34.73 -10.26 -6.48
C ASP A 297 -35.54 -11.34 -5.73
N PRO A 298 -36.87 -11.16 -5.52
CA PRO A 298 -37.72 -12.16 -4.85
C PRO A 298 -37.77 -13.50 -5.57
N ALA A 299 -37.51 -13.57 -6.89
CA ALA A 299 -37.49 -14.79 -7.65
C ALA A 299 -36.38 -15.76 -7.19
N THR A 300 -35.38 -15.29 -6.46
CA THR A 300 -34.27 -16.11 -5.95
C THR A 300 -34.57 -16.78 -4.59
N LEU A 301 -35.65 -16.41 -3.91
CA LEU A 301 -36.01 -16.97 -2.60
C LEU A 301 -36.12 -18.50 -2.61
N PRO A 302 -36.74 -19.15 -3.60
CA PRO A 302 -36.79 -20.62 -3.62
C PRO A 302 -35.40 -21.25 -3.58
N ALA A 303 -34.47 -20.79 -4.40
CA ALA A 303 -33.10 -21.29 -4.45
C ALA A 303 -32.33 -21.04 -3.13
N LEU A 304 -32.55 -19.90 -2.49
CA LEU A 304 -31.95 -19.62 -1.18
C LEU A 304 -32.54 -20.55 -0.07
N HIS A 305 -33.84 -20.90 -0.14
CA HIS A 305 -34.45 -21.83 0.79
C HIS A 305 -33.89 -23.24 0.67
N GLU A 306 -33.52 -23.70 -0.52
CA GLU A 306 -32.91 -25.02 -0.72
C GLU A 306 -31.53 -25.15 -0.02
N VAL A 307 -30.82 -24.06 0.19
CA VAL A 307 -29.49 -24.04 0.81
C VAL A 307 -29.48 -23.52 2.26
N LEU A 308 -30.67 -23.40 2.90
CA LEU A 308 -30.80 -22.98 4.30
C LEU A 308 -30.03 -23.89 5.29
N GLU A 309 -29.96 -25.18 4.99
CA GLU A 309 -29.26 -26.19 5.79
C GLU A 309 -27.92 -26.60 5.18
N ASP A 310 -27.24 -25.66 4.47
CA ASP A 310 -25.90 -25.91 3.94
C ASP A 310 -24.96 -26.46 5.02
N ARG A 311 -24.06 -27.36 4.64
CA ARG A 311 -23.08 -27.97 5.56
C ARG A 311 -22.17 -26.93 6.24
N ASP A 312 -21.88 -25.79 5.57
CA ASP A 312 -21.03 -24.73 6.07
C ASP A 312 -21.87 -23.70 6.87
N PRO A 313 -21.55 -23.43 8.15
CA PRO A 313 -22.31 -22.50 8.98
C PRO A 313 -22.27 -21.07 8.47
N GLU A 314 -21.19 -20.65 7.81
CA GLU A 314 -21.08 -19.29 7.25
C GLU A 314 -21.97 -19.14 6.00
N VAL A 315 -22.16 -20.22 5.24
CA VAL A 315 -23.14 -20.22 4.12
C VAL A 315 -24.55 -20.10 4.68
N ARG A 316 -24.93 -20.92 5.70
CA ARG A 316 -26.25 -20.82 6.33
C ARG A 316 -26.55 -19.41 6.85
N LYS A 317 -25.53 -18.77 7.47
CA LYS A 317 -25.66 -17.39 7.98
C LYS A 317 -25.89 -16.40 6.83
N ALA A 318 -25.11 -16.49 5.75
CA ALA A 318 -25.24 -15.62 4.58
C ALA A 318 -26.62 -15.77 3.92
N VAL A 319 -27.11 -17.00 3.78
CA VAL A 319 -28.44 -17.30 3.21
C VAL A 319 -29.56 -16.66 4.04
N ARG A 320 -29.52 -16.77 5.37
CA ARG A 320 -30.51 -16.13 6.26
C ARG A 320 -30.50 -14.61 6.16
N ILE A 321 -29.30 -14.02 6.01
CA ILE A 321 -29.15 -12.58 5.77
C ILE A 321 -29.80 -12.19 4.44
N ALA A 322 -29.49 -12.91 3.36
CA ALA A 322 -30.03 -12.66 2.03
C ALA A 322 -31.57 -12.74 1.99
N ILE A 323 -32.16 -13.79 2.56
CA ILE A 323 -33.62 -13.95 2.63
C ILE A 323 -34.28 -12.75 3.34
N ARG A 324 -33.69 -12.30 4.45
CA ARG A 324 -34.18 -11.12 5.17
C ARG A 324 -34.07 -9.86 4.33
N GLN A 325 -32.92 -9.60 3.69
CA GLN A 325 -32.73 -8.42 2.84
C GLN A 325 -33.70 -8.36 1.66
N ILE A 326 -34.04 -9.53 1.10
CA ILE A 326 -35.04 -9.63 0.01
C ILE A 326 -36.43 -9.39 0.56
N GLY A 327 -36.79 -9.97 1.73
CA GLY A 327 -38.09 -9.80 2.36
C GLY A 327 -38.39 -8.40 2.85
N ASP A 328 -37.36 -7.64 3.26
CA ASP A 328 -37.45 -6.28 3.75
C ASP A 328 -37.42 -5.23 2.59
N ALA A 329 -37.30 -5.66 1.33
CA ALA A 329 -37.26 -4.76 0.19
C ALA A 329 -38.65 -4.09 0.04
N PRO A 330 -38.72 -2.76 -0.13
CA PRO A 330 -40.00 -2.08 -0.42
C PRO A 330 -40.57 -2.65 -1.73
N ARG A 331 -41.86 -3.03 -1.67
CA ARG A 331 -42.63 -3.54 -2.80
C ARG A 331 -42.88 -2.47 -3.83
#